data_f06bf0b77edf01caadc46dd20c89e34a
#
_entry.id   f06bf0b77edf01caadc46dd20c89e34a
#
_cell.length_a   1.000
_cell.length_b   1.000
_cell.length_c   1.000
_cell.angle_alpha   90.00
_cell.angle_beta   90.00
_cell.angle_gamma   90.00
#
_symmetry.space_group_name_H-M   'P 1'
#
loop_
_entity.id
_entity.type
_entity.pdbx_description
1 polymer ?
#
loop_
_entity_poly.entity_id
_entity_poly.type
_entity_poly.pdbx_seq_one_letter_code
_entity_poly.pdbx_strand_id
1 'polypeptide(L)'
;PGQAGWPAGIRSTLSAMIDTHTLPPDLRALQFEIEGHARDLGLDFYETIFEVLDYDELSEIAALGGFPTRYPHWRFGMEYEQLSKGYRYGLQKIYEMVINNDPCYAYLLRCNQWVDQKLVMAHVYGHNDFFKNNIWFSQTNRKMMDEMANHGNRIRSLMERHGEETVESFIDSCLCLENLIDIHSPFIKRREEQNRYDFHVESEDPTGSAG
;
A
#
# COMPACT_ATOMS: atom_id res chain seq x y z
N PRO A 1 -18.00 4.17 -34.98
CA PRO A 1 -17.02 4.47 -34.00
C PRO A 1 -16.89 3.24 -33.10
N GLY A 2 -15.80 2.44 -33.34
CA GLY A 2 -15.65 1.07 -32.87
C GLY A 2 -15.23 1.00 -31.41
N GLN A 3 -15.92 0.17 -30.67
CA GLN A 3 -15.42 -0.38 -29.42
C GLN A 3 -14.22 -1.28 -29.76
N ALA A 4 -13.03 -0.87 -29.36
CA ALA A 4 -11.85 -1.73 -29.35
C ALA A 4 -12.07 -2.79 -28.26
N GLY A 5 -12.65 -3.94 -28.67
CA GLY A 5 -12.83 -5.09 -27.81
C GLY A 5 -11.47 -5.74 -27.56
N TRP A 6 -11.15 -5.96 -26.29
CA TRP A 6 -10.02 -6.79 -25.89
C TRP A 6 -10.11 -8.17 -26.56
N PRO A 7 -8.98 -8.75 -27.01
CA PRO A 7 -8.98 -10.09 -27.60
C PRO A 7 -9.63 -11.11 -26.67
N ALA A 8 -10.43 -12.02 -27.21
CA ALA A 8 -11.17 -13.02 -26.45
C ALA A 8 -10.31 -13.88 -25.51
N GLY A 9 -8.99 -14.02 -25.82
CA GLY A 9 -8.02 -14.71 -24.97
C GLY A 9 -7.76 -14.04 -23.62
N ILE A 10 -7.86 -12.71 -23.53
CA ILE A 10 -7.63 -11.99 -22.26
C ILE A 10 -8.81 -12.17 -21.30
N ARG A 11 -10.04 -12.25 -21.82
CA ARG A 11 -11.22 -12.52 -20.97
C ARG A 11 -11.22 -13.92 -20.37
N SER A 12 -10.75 -14.93 -21.12
CA SER A 12 -10.65 -16.29 -20.60
C SER A 12 -9.53 -16.43 -19.57
N THR A 13 -8.43 -15.69 -19.75
CA THR A 13 -7.31 -15.68 -18.78
C THR A 13 -7.72 -14.96 -17.48
N LEU A 14 -8.42 -13.81 -17.56
CA LEU A 14 -8.92 -13.14 -16.35
C LEU A 14 -9.96 -13.98 -15.60
N SER A 15 -10.87 -14.65 -16.31
CA SER A 15 -11.86 -15.54 -15.68
C SER A 15 -11.22 -16.80 -15.08
N ALA A 16 -10.16 -17.32 -15.70
CA ALA A 16 -9.38 -18.44 -15.15
C ALA A 16 -8.51 -18.00 -13.95
N MET A 17 -8.00 -16.75 -13.95
CA MET A 17 -7.26 -16.20 -12.81
C MET A 17 -8.14 -16.04 -11.57
N ILE A 18 -9.40 -15.63 -11.72
CA ILE A 18 -10.34 -15.50 -10.59
C ILE A 18 -10.59 -16.85 -9.89
N ASP A 19 -10.55 -17.97 -10.64
CA ASP A 19 -10.78 -19.30 -10.08
C ASP A 19 -9.54 -19.93 -9.44
N THR A 20 -8.34 -19.47 -9.79
CA THR A 20 -7.08 -20.01 -9.26
C THR A 20 -6.64 -19.40 -7.93
N HIS A 21 -7.12 -18.19 -7.61
CA HIS A 21 -6.74 -17.47 -6.38
C HIS A 21 -7.70 -17.73 -5.21
N THR A 22 -8.84 -18.39 -5.46
CA THR A 22 -9.77 -18.76 -4.39
C THR A 22 -9.13 -19.72 -3.40
N LEU A 23 -9.39 -19.47 -2.12
CA LEU A 23 -8.86 -20.29 -1.05
C LEU A 23 -9.34 -21.76 -1.20
N PRO A 24 -8.41 -22.74 -1.25
CA PRO A 24 -8.78 -24.16 -1.27
C PRO A 24 -9.69 -24.54 -0.11
N PRO A 25 -10.56 -25.56 -0.25
CA PRO A 25 -11.54 -25.93 0.78
C PRO A 25 -10.93 -26.25 2.15
N ASP A 26 -9.77 -26.87 2.19
CA ASP A 26 -9.01 -27.20 3.40
C ASP A 26 -8.47 -25.93 4.10
N LEU A 27 -7.92 -25.00 3.36
CA LEU A 27 -7.49 -23.70 3.90
C LEU A 27 -8.67 -22.84 4.32
N ARG A 28 -9.81 -22.96 3.64
CA ARG A 28 -11.04 -22.28 4.04
C ARG A 28 -11.58 -22.80 5.36
N ALA A 29 -11.55 -24.12 5.57
CA ALA A 29 -11.91 -24.72 6.85
C ALA A 29 -10.96 -24.27 7.97
N LEU A 30 -9.66 -24.19 7.67
CA LEU A 30 -8.65 -23.68 8.58
C LEU A 30 -8.89 -22.20 8.91
N GLN A 31 -9.25 -21.38 7.93
CA GLN A 31 -9.60 -19.99 8.14
C GLN A 31 -10.73 -19.83 9.16
N PHE A 32 -11.83 -20.60 9.03
CA PHE A 32 -12.95 -20.56 9.97
C PHE A 32 -12.53 -20.98 11.40
N GLU A 33 -11.68 -22.00 11.52
CA GLU A 33 -11.15 -22.42 12.82
C GLU A 33 -10.36 -21.28 13.49
N ILE A 34 -9.43 -20.68 12.75
CA ILE A 34 -8.56 -19.62 13.26
C ILE A 34 -9.34 -18.35 13.55
N GLU A 35 -10.28 -17.99 12.68
CA GLU A 35 -11.17 -16.84 12.90
C GLU A 35 -11.98 -17.00 14.19
N GLY A 36 -12.52 -18.21 14.44
CA GLY A 36 -13.20 -18.53 15.69
C GLY A 36 -12.31 -18.31 16.89
N HIS A 37 -11.10 -18.85 16.90
CA HIS A 37 -10.14 -18.66 17.98
C HIS A 37 -9.75 -17.18 18.16
N ALA A 38 -9.56 -16.42 17.08
CA ALA A 38 -9.25 -15.02 17.17
C ALA A 38 -10.37 -14.22 17.86
N ARG A 39 -11.64 -14.51 17.52
CA ARG A 39 -12.81 -13.90 18.16
C ARG A 39 -12.95 -14.31 19.63
N ASP A 40 -12.73 -15.58 19.96
CA ASP A 40 -12.77 -16.08 21.33
C ASP A 40 -11.70 -15.44 22.23
N LEU A 41 -10.55 -15.07 21.64
CA LEU A 41 -9.49 -14.31 22.31
C LEU A 41 -9.77 -12.80 22.39
N GLY A 42 -10.87 -12.32 21.82
CA GLY A 42 -11.30 -10.93 21.89
C GLY A 42 -10.72 -10.01 20.83
N LEU A 43 -10.13 -10.53 19.76
CA LEU A 43 -9.67 -9.72 18.65
C LEU A 43 -10.88 -9.12 17.90
N ASP A 44 -10.77 -7.86 17.51
CA ASP A 44 -11.77 -7.12 16.75
C ASP A 44 -11.20 -6.66 15.40
N PHE A 45 -11.57 -7.31 14.33
CA PHE A 45 -11.00 -7.15 12.99
C PHE A 45 -12.08 -7.01 11.92
N TYR A 46 -11.68 -6.46 10.76
CA TYR A 46 -12.51 -6.43 9.55
C TYR A 46 -12.64 -7.81 8.93
N GLU A 47 -13.66 -7.98 8.07
CA GLU A 47 -13.70 -9.15 7.18
C GLU A 47 -12.35 -9.34 6.49
N THR A 48 -11.85 -10.58 6.47
CA THR A 48 -10.54 -10.91 5.90
C THR A 48 -10.71 -11.82 4.71
N ILE A 49 -10.25 -11.37 3.55
CA ILE A 49 -10.24 -12.13 2.31
C ILE A 49 -8.83 -12.68 2.10
N PHE A 50 -8.72 -14.00 2.10
CA PHE A 50 -7.47 -14.69 1.80
C PHE A 50 -7.45 -15.17 0.35
N GLU A 51 -6.35 -14.91 -0.33
CA GLU A 51 -6.04 -15.41 -1.67
C GLU A 51 -4.72 -16.16 -1.66
N VAL A 52 -4.60 -17.21 -2.46
CA VAL A 52 -3.38 -18.02 -2.55
C VAL A 52 -2.68 -17.74 -3.87
N LEU A 53 -1.50 -17.20 -3.79
CA LEU A 53 -0.69 -16.81 -4.93
C LEU A 53 0.55 -17.71 -5.07
N ASP A 54 1.06 -17.83 -6.27
CA ASP A 54 2.38 -18.38 -6.45
C ASP A 54 3.47 -17.34 -6.11
N TYR A 55 4.72 -17.77 -6.22
CA TYR A 55 5.82 -16.91 -5.82
C TYR A 55 5.97 -15.68 -6.73
N ASP A 56 5.81 -15.87 -8.04
CA ASP A 56 6.02 -14.77 -9.00
C ASP A 56 4.91 -13.73 -8.86
N GLU A 57 3.65 -14.16 -8.69
CA GLU A 57 2.50 -13.29 -8.42
C GLU A 57 2.66 -12.51 -7.11
N LEU A 58 3.09 -13.20 -6.03
CA LEU A 58 3.30 -12.54 -4.73
C LEU A 58 4.47 -11.54 -4.79
N SER A 59 5.52 -11.86 -5.55
CA SER A 59 6.65 -10.95 -5.76
C SER A 59 6.26 -9.72 -6.57
N GLU A 60 5.35 -9.86 -7.54
CA GLU A 60 4.83 -8.73 -8.30
C GLU A 60 4.03 -7.77 -7.40
N ILE A 61 3.12 -8.30 -6.59
CA ILE A 61 2.36 -7.49 -5.62
C ILE A 61 3.32 -6.84 -4.61
N ALA A 62 4.32 -7.57 -4.12
CA ALA A 62 5.32 -7.02 -3.19
C ALA A 62 6.12 -5.88 -3.83
N ALA A 63 6.54 -6.03 -5.08
CA ALA A 63 7.24 -4.98 -5.84
C ALA A 63 6.38 -3.72 -6.00
N LEU A 64 5.08 -3.88 -6.12
CA LEU A 64 4.11 -2.78 -6.15
C LEU A 64 3.80 -2.20 -4.73
N GLY A 65 4.53 -2.62 -3.70
CA GLY A 65 4.35 -2.17 -2.33
C GLY A 65 3.11 -2.76 -1.63
N GLY A 66 2.72 -3.97 -2.02
CA GLY A 66 1.58 -4.71 -1.47
C GLY A 66 0.26 -4.50 -2.20
N PHE A 67 0.23 -3.72 -3.26
CA PHE A 67 -1.00 -3.45 -4.01
C PHE A 67 -1.04 -4.21 -5.33
N PRO A 68 -2.20 -4.80 -5.72
CA PRO A 68 -2.31 -5.50 -7.00
C PRO A 68 -2.26 -4.57 -8.21
N THR A 69 -2.47 -3.28 -8.00
CA THR A 69 -2.43 -2.26 -9.07
C THR A 69 -1.82 -0.97 -8.55
N ARG A 70 -0.88 -0.42 -9.33
CA ARG A 70 -0.24 0.85 -9.06
C ARG A 70 0.00 1.64 -10.37
N TYR A 71 0.50 2.87 -10.25
CA TYR A 71 0.93 3.63 -11.42
C TYR A 71 2.16 2.97 -12.07
N PRO A 72 2.31 3.02 -13.41
CA PRO A 72 3.48 2.48 -14.08
C PRO A 72 4.73 3.31 -13.75
N HIS A 73 5.81 2.63 -13.37
CA HIS A 73 7.11 3.27 -13.12
C HIS A 73 8.22 2.21 -13.14
N TRP A 74 9.39 2.55 -13.68
CA TRP A 74 10.54 1.64 -13.80
C TRP A 74 11.00 1.05 -12.47
N ARG A 75 10.88 1.80 -11.36
CA ARG A 75 11.27 1.35 -10.01
C ARG A 75 10.65 0.02 -9.61
N PHE A 76 9.40 -0.21 -9.97
CA PHE A 76 8.70 -1.44 -9.60
C PHE A 76 9.26 -2.67 -10.32
N GLY A 77 9.74 -2.51 -11.55
CA GLY A 77 10.46 -3.56 -12.28
C GLY A 77 11.79 -3.93 -11.60
N MET A 78 12.53 -2.93 -11.12
CA MET A 78 13.76 -3.16 -10.35
C MET A 78 13.48 -3.85 -9.01
N GLU A 79 12.44 -3.43 -8.30
CA GLU A 79 12.01 -4.06 -7.04
C GLU A 79 11.65 -5.53 -7.24
N TYR A 80 10.87 -5.81 -8.29
CA TYR A 80 10.52 -7.18 -8.67
C TYR A 80 11.77 -8.04 -8.96
N GLU A 81 12.71 -7.51 -9.72
CA GLU A 81 13.95 -8.23 -10.04
C GLU A 81 14.78 -8.51 -8.78
N GLN A 82 14.85 -7.55 -7.87
CA GLN A 82 15.54 -7.72 -6.59
C GLN A 82 14.90 -8.80 -5.72
N LEU A 83 13.57 -8.79 -5.59
CA LEU A 83 12.81 -9.79 -4.85
C LEU A 83 12.99 -11.19 -5.45
N SER A 84 12.84 -11.31 -6.77
CA SER A 84 13.00 -12.59 -7.49
C SER A 84 14.40 -13.16 -7.34
N LYS A 85 15.45 -12.32 -7.39
CA LYS A 85 16.83 -12.74 -7.13
C LYS A 85 17.02 -13.16 -5.67
N GLY A 86 16.51 -12.37 -4.72
CA GLY A 86 16.58 -12.69 -3.30
C GLY A 86 16.04 -14.08 -2.98
N TYR A 87 14.91 -14.43 -3.55
CA TYR A 87 14.31 -15.75 -3.37
C TYR A 87 15.12 -16.87 -4.03
N ARG A 88 15.53 -16.69 -5.31
CA ARG A 88 16.31 -17.71 -6.03
C ARG A 88 17.61 -18.08 -5.32
N TYR A 89 18.20 -17.13 -4.60
CA TYR A 89 19.40 -17.34 -3.79
C TYR A 89 19.08 -17.76 -2.35
N GLY A 90 17.80 -17.95 -1.99
CA GLY A 90 17.39 -18.36 -0.64
C GLY A 90 17.67 -17.32 0.44
N LEU A 91 17.82 -16.05 0.06
CA LEU A 91 18.13 -14.95 0.97
C LEU A 91 16.91 -14.44 1.72
N GLN A 92 15.72 -14.56 1.10
CA GLN A 92 14.45 -14.13 1.68
C GLN A 92 13.29 -14.95 1.13
N LYS A 93 12.23 -15.07 1.93
CA LYS A 93 10.96 -15.67 1.53
C LYS A 93 9.83 -14.79 2.05
N ILE A 94 8.90 -14.47 1.18
CA ILE A 94 7.65 -13.78 1.57
C ILE A 94 6.63 -14.87 1.85
N TYR A 95 6.12 -14.92 3.08
CA TYR A 95 5.11 -15.91 3.48
C TYR A 95 3.70 -15.44 3.22
N GLU A 96 3.48 -14.13 3.40
CA GLU A 96 2.22 -13.44 3.17
C GLU A 96 2.43 -11.96 2.87
N MET A 97 1.36 -11.33 2.33
CA MET A 97 1.21 -9.87 2.31
C MET A 97 -0.18 -9.50 2.78
N VAL A 98 -0.27 -8.48 3.62
CA VAL A 98 -1.52 -8.00 4.19
C VAL A 98 -1.76 -6.56 3.81
N ILE A 99 -2.96 -6.25 3.32
CA ILE A 99 -3.35 -4.90 2.93
C ILE A 99 -4.34 -4.35 3.95
N ASN A 100 -3.97 -3.20 4.53
CA ASN A 100 -4.84 -2.43 5.43
C ASN A 100 -6.01 -1.79 4.66
N ASN A 101 -7.02 -2.58 4.40
CA ASN A 101 -8.23 -2.23 3.65
C ASN A 101 -9.47 -2.80 4.37
N ASP A 102 -10.66 -2.37 4.01
CA ASP A 102 -11.90 -2.97 4.49
C ASP A 102 -12.77 -3.36 3.27
N PRO A 103 -12.94 -4.67 3.00
CA PRO A 103 -12.36 -5.82 3.70
C PRO A 103 -10.83 -5.88 3.64
N CYS A 104 -10.19 -6.48 4.65
CA CYS A 104 -8.75 -6.70 4.69
C CYS A 104 -8.37 -7.80 3.69
N TYR A 105 -7.38 -7.57 2.86
CA TYR A 105 -6.86 -8.58 1.93
C TYR A 105 -5.54 -9.15 2.44
N ALA A 106 -5.41 -10.46 2.33
CA ALA A 106 -4.18 -11.16 2.67
C ALA A 106 -3.83 -12.19 1.58
N TYR A 107 -2.63 -12.07 1.05
CA TYR A 107 -2.09 -12.98 0.05
C TYR A 107 -1.18 -13.99 0.72
N LEU A 108 -1.45 -15.27 0.51
CA LEU A 108 -0.69 -16.40 1.06
C LEU A 108 0.16 -17.03 -0.04
N LEU A 109 1.39 -17.37 0.29
CA LEU A 109 2.24 -18.08 -0.66
C LEU A 109 1.81 -19.55 -0.78
N ARG A 110 1.53 -20.01 -2.00
CA ARG A 110 1.04 -21.37 -2.30
C ARG A 110 1.96 -22.47 -1.81
N CYS A 111 3.27 -22.29 -1.88
CA CYS A 111 4.25 -23.28 -1.48
C CYS A 111 4.57 -23.30 0.04
N ASN A 112 3.84 -22.53 0.85
CA ASN A 112 3.97 -22.62 2.31
C ASN A 112 3.55 -24.00 2.80
N GLN A 113 4.27 -24.51 3.82
CA GLN A 113 3.87 -25.74 4.51
C GLN A 113 2.56 -25.51 5.28
N TRP A 114 1.82 -26.58 5.57
CA TRP A 114 0.55 -26.48 6.30
C TRP A 114 0.66 -25.74 7.64
N VAL A 115 1.74 -25.98 8.37
CA VAL A 115 2.00 -25.28 9.64
C VAL A 115 2.24 -23.80 9.42
N ASP A 116 2.98 -23.43 8.36
CA ASP A 116 3.22 -22.04 7.99
C ASP A 116 1.91 -21.34 7.63
N GLN A 117 1.04 -21.99 6.82
CA GLN A 117 -0.27 -21.45 6.48
C GLN A 117 -1.10 -21.16 7.72
N LYS A 118 -1.11 -22.09 8.69
CA LYS A 118 -1.83 -21.94 9.95
C LYS A 118 -1.31 -20.74 10.77
N LEU A 119 0.00 -20.65 10.93
CA LEU A 119 0.64 -19.56 11.67
C LEU A 119 0.42 -18.20 10.99
N VAL A 120 0.57 -18.17 9.67
CA VAL A 120 0.39 -16.94 8.87
C VAL A 120 -1.05 -16.44 8.93
N MET A 121 -2.06 -17.31 8.80
CA MET A 121 -3.46 -16.91 8.94
C MET A 121 -3.75 -16.31 10.31
N ALA A 122 -3.24 -16.92 11.38
CA ALA A 122 -3.39 -16.37 12.73
C ALA A 122 -2.71 -15.02 12.88
N HIS A 123 -1.51 -14.87 12.31
CA HIS A 123 -0.75 -13.61 12.27
C HIS A 123 -1.50 -12.51 11.54
N VAL A 124 -2.14 -12.83 10.41
CA VAL A 124 -2.96 -11.90 9.62
C VAL A 124 -4.14 -11.34 10.43
N TYR A 125 -4.82 -12.16 11.24
CA TYR A 125 -5.88 -11.66 12.11
C TYR A 125 -5.35 -10.69 13.16
N GLY A 126 -4.14 -10.92 13.68
CA GLY A 126 -3.46 -9.96 14.55
C GLY A 126 -3.14 -8.63 13.85
N HIS A 127 -2.66 -8.68 12.61
CA HIS A 127 -2.48 -7.46 11.80
C HIS A 127 -3.80 -6.72 11.58
N ASN A 128 -4.87 -7.43 11.25
CA ASN A 128 -6.17 -6.84 10.96
C ASN A 128 -6.79 -6.18 12.20
N ASP A 129 -6.70 -6.82 13.37
CA ASP A 129 -7.08 -6.22 14.65
C ASP A 129 -6.29 -4.93 14.91
N PHE A 130 -4.98 -4.97 14.70
CA PHE A 130 -4.13 -3.81 14.85
C PHE A 130 -4.49 -2.68 13.88
N PHE A 131 -4.75 -2.97 12.62
CA PHE A 131 -5.19 -1.98 11.64
C PHE A 131 -6.51 -1.31 12.04
N LYS A 132 -7.43 -2.07 12.63
CA LYS A 132 -8.74 -1.56 13.02
C LYS A 132 -8.67 -0.69 14.28
N ASN A 133 -7.91 -1.11 15.28
CA ASN A 133 -8.00 -0.57 16.65
C ASN A 133 -6.84 0.32 17.05
N ASN A 134 -5.70 0.28 16.35
CA ASN A 134 -4.57 1.15 16.65
C ASN A 134 -4.89 2.60 16.29
N ILE A 135 -4.57 3.53 17.20
CA ILE A 135 -4.89 4.97 17.06
C ILE A 135 -4.36 5.61 15.77
N TRP A 136 -3.25 5.13 15.25
CA TRP A 136 -2.66 5.65 14.02
C TRP A 136 -3.28 5.02 12.78
N PHE A 137 -3.47 3.70 12.79
CA PHE A 137 -4.01 2.96 11.65
C PHE A 137 -5.52 3.12 11.48
N SER A 138 -6.26 3.30 12.58
CA SER A 138 -7.72 3.50 12.53
C SER A 138 -8.15 4.72 11.70
N GLN A 139 -7.26 5.71 11.51
CA GLN A 139 -7.51 6.92 10.75
C GLN A 139 -7.09 6.80 9.25
N THR A 140 -6.48 5.70 8.84
CA THR A 140 -6.07 5.48 7.45
C THR A 140 -7.26 5.22 6.54
N ASN A 141 -7.09 5.49 5.23
CA ASN A 141 -8.12 5.22 4.25
C ASN A 141 -8.36 3.70 4.13
N ARG A 142 -9.60 3.25 4.32
CA ARG A 142 -9.99 1.84 4.24
C ARG A 142 -10.25 1.35 2.83
N LYS A 143 -10.15 2.21 1.83
CA LYS A 143 -10.28 1.90 0.40
C LYS A 143 -8.97 2.15 -0.34
N MET A 144 -7.86 1.76 0.26
CA MET A 144 -6.54 2.01 -0.31
C MET A 144 -6.32 1.29 -1.65
N MET A 145 -6.90 0.12 -1.85
CA MET A 145 -6.82 -0.59 -3.13
C MET A 145 -7.47 0.21 -4.26
N ASP A 146 -8.68 0.72 -4.03
CA ASP A 146 -9.38 1.57 -5.00
C ASP A 146 -8.62 2.87 -5.25
N GLU A 147 -8.08 3.47 -4.21
CA GLU A 147 -7.29 4.69 -4.31
C GLU A 147 -6.03 4.49 -5.15
N MET A 148 -5.28 3.40 -4.92
CA MET A 148 -4.10 3.08 -5.72
C MET A 148 -4.44 2.80 -7.19
N ALA A 149 -5.55 2.11 -7.46
CA ALA A 149 -6.04 1.90 -8.82
C ALA A 149 -6.40 3.24 -9.50
N ASN A 150 -7.08 4.13 -8.79
CA ASN A 150 -7.42 5.47 -9.28
C ASN A 150 -6.17 6.31 -9.56
N HIS A 151 -5.18 6.29 -8.67
CA HIS A 151 -3.89 6.95 -8.90
C HIS A 151 -3.19 6.39 -10.15
N GLY A 152 -3.17 5.07 -10.31
CA GLY A 152 -2.63 4.42 -11.50
C GLY A 152 -3.28 4.92 -12.79
N ASN A 153 -4.61 5.01 -12.82
CA ASN A 153 -5.35 5.50 -13.98
C ASN A 153 -5.06 6.99 -14.26
N ARG A 154 -4.94 7.81 -13.22
CA ARG A 154 -4.59 9.24 -13.37
C ARG A 154 -3.19 9.41 -13.97
N ILE A 155 -2.21 8.66 -13.50
CA ILE A 155 -0.83 8.73 -14.02
C ILE A 155 -0.78 8.24 -15.47
N ARG A 156 -1.45 7.13 -15.83
CA ARG A 156 -1.55 6.68 -17.22
C ARG A 156 -2.12 7.76 -18.12
N SER A 157 -3.18 8.43 -17.70
CA SER A 157 -3.78 9.53 -18.44
C SER A 157 -2.86 10.76 -18.60
N LEU A 158 -1.97 10.99 -17.63
CA LEU A 158 -0.94 12.02 -17.74
C LEU A 158 0.17 11.60 -18.73
N MET A 159 0.59 10.33 -18.69
CA MET A 159 1.56 9.78 -19.64
C MET A 159 1.06 9.85 -21.09
N GLU A 160 -0.22 9.55 -21.32
CA GLU A 160 -0.84 9.71 -22.64
C GLU A 160 -0.81 11.17 -23.17
N ARG A 161 -0.92 12.16 -22.29
CA ARG A 161 -0.94 13.58 -22.65
C ARG A 161 0.44 14.22 -22.76
N HIS A 162 1.36 13.84 -21.91
CA HIS A 162 2.65 14.53 -21.73
C HIS A 162 3.86 13.69 -22.15
N GLY A 163 3.64 12.42 -22.48
CA GLY A 163 4.70 11.45 -22.75
C GLY A 163 5.19 10.75 -21.46
N GLU A 164 5.52 9.48 -21.61
CA GLU A 164 5.94 8.60 -20.49
C GLU A 164 7.21 9.13 -19.82
N GLU A 165 8.25 9.42 -20.60
CA GLU A 165 9.55 9.91 -20.11
C GLU A 165 9.42 11.20 -19.28
N THR A 166 8.55 12.13 -19.72
CA THR A 166 8.32 13.39 -19.00
C THR A 166 7.68 13.14 -17.63
N VAL A 167 6.69 12.25 -17.58
CA VAL A 167 5.98 11.95 -16.33
C VAL A 167 6.86 11.14 -15.39
N GLU A 168 7.60 10.15 -15.89
CA GLU A 168 8.55 9.38 -15.07
C GLU A 168 9.64 10.28 -14.48
N SER A 169 10.28 11.13 -15.29
CA SER A 169 11.30 12.07 -14.80
C SER A 169 10.76 13.02 -13.73
N PHE A 170 9.51 13.43 -13.85
CA PHE A 170 8.86 14.25 -12.81
C PHE A 170 8.64 13.45 -11.53
N ILE A 171 8.16 12.20 -11.64
CA ILE A 171 7.99 11.30 -10.50
C ILE A 171 9.33 11.03 -9.82
N ASP A 172 10.41 10.77 -10.58
CA ASP A 172 11.75 10.59 -10.04
C ASP A 172 12.23 11.80 -9.24
N SER A 173 11.97 13.00 -9.74
CA SER A 173 12.29 14.24 -9.03
C SER A 173 11.52 14.35 -7.71
N CYS A 174 10.25 13.95 -7.68
CA CYS A 174 9.44 13.92 -6.46
C CYS A 174 9.96 12.86 -5.47
N LEU A 175 10.34 11.68 -5.97
CA LEU A 175 10.87 10.59 -5.14
C LEU A 175 12.20 10.96 -4.45
N CYS A 176 13.02 11.81 -5.06
CA CYS A 176 14.23 12.34 -4.41
C CYS A 176 13.93 13.12 -3.11
N LEU A 177 12.71 13.62 -2.94
CA LEU A 177 12.28 14.35 -1.75
C LEU A 177 11.66 13.43 -0.68
N GLU A 178 11.41 12.15 -0.97
CA GLU A 178 10.70 11.22 -0.09
C GLU A 178 11.34 11.17 1.31
N ASN A 179 12.66 11.07 1.38
CA ASN A 179 13.42 11.02 2.64
C ASN A 179 13.46 12.36 3.40
N LEU A 180 13.03 13.44 2.79
CA LEU A 180 12.98 14.77 3.40
C LEU A 180 11.60 15.10 3.97
N ILE A 181 10.60 14.25 3.71
CA ILE A 181 9.23 14.43 4.20
C ILE A 181 9.12 13.79 5.57
N ASP A 182 8.88 14.60 6.59
CA ASP A 182 8.54 14.11 7.92
C ASP A 182 7.10 13.59 7.92
N ILE A 183 6.96 12.26 8.02
CA ILE A 183 5.66 11.58 8.06
C ILE A 183 4.79 11.99 9.25
N HIS A 184 5.41 12.54 10.30
CA HIS A 184 4.71 13.02 11.50
C HIS A 184 4.31 14.50 11.41
N SER A 185 4.74 15.21 10.37
CA SER A 185 4.48 16.65 10.20
C SER A 185 3.00 17.05 10.31
N PRO A 186 2.01 16.24 9.89
CA PRO A 186 0.59 16.57 10.07
C PRO A 186 0.13 16.60 11.53
N PHE A 187 0.86 15.91 12.42
CA PHE A 187 0.54 15.79 13.85
C PHE A 187 1.35 16.76 14.71
N ILE A 188 2.36 17.41 14.15
CA ILE A 188 3.19 18.38 14.86
C ILE A 188 2.47 19.72 14.85
N LYS A 189 2.03 20.16 16.03
CA LYS A 189 1.56 21.55 16.23
C LYS A 189 2.76 22.47 16.14
N ARG A 190 2.97 23.07 14.97
CA ARG A 190 3.97 24.13 14.82
C ARG A 190 3.53 25.31 15.67
N ARG A 191 4.42 25.85 16.52
CA ARG A 191 4.22 27.18 17.08
C ARG A 191 4.13 28.14 15.91
N GLU A 192 3.16 29.05 15.92
CA GLU A 192 3.14 30.17 14.99
C GLU A 192 4.55 30.79 15.02
N GLU A 193 5.22 30.82 13.87
CA GLU A 193 6.48 31.51 13.76
C GLU A 193 6.17 32.96 14.09
N GLN A 194 6.58 33.43 15.27
CA GLN A 194 6.78 34.86 15.50
C GLN A 194 7.73 35.29 14.38
N ASN A 195 7.22 36.18 13.52
CA ASN A 195 7.98 36.70 12.40
C ASN A 195 9.37 37.11 12.86
N ARG A 196 10.40 36.35 12.53
CA ARG A 196 11.79 36.62 12.87
C ARG A 196 12.31 37.93 12.25
N TYR A 197 11.44 38.62 11.51
CA TYR A 197 11.73 39.86 10.77
C TYR A 197 10.87 41.05 11.21
N ASP A 198 10.13 40.95 12.30
CA ASP A 198 9.58 42.13 12.97
C ASP A 198 10.75 42.87 13.66
N PHE A 199 11.50 43.58 12.86
CA PHE A 199 12.31 44.68 13.36
C PHE A 199 11.33 45.72 13.87
N HIS A 200 11.19 45.80 15.19
CA HIS A 200 10.60 46.98 15.80
C HIS A 200 11.48 48.15 15.42
N VAL A 201 11.07 48.88 14.40
CA VAL A 201 11.56 50.26 14.18
C VAL A 201 10.97 51.04 15.33
N GLU A 202 11.78 51.29 16.38
CA GLU A 202 11.44 52.30 17.37
C GLU A 202 11.25 53.62 16.60
N SER A 203 10.02 54.07 16.51
CA SER A 203 9.72 55.40 16.02
C SER A 203 10.28 56.36 17.05
N GLU A 204 11.41 57.01 16.71
CA GLU A 204 11.86 58.19 17.45
C GLU A 204 10.75 59.23 17.36
N ASP A 205 10.18 59.54 18.51
CA ASP A 205 9.20 60.60 18.68
C ASP A 205 9.90 61.96 18.48
N PRO A 206 9.54 62.73 17.42
CA PRO A 206 10.22 63.99 17.14
C PRO A 206 9.64 65.16 17.95
N THR A 207 9.09 64.97 19.13
CA THR A 207 8.60 66.06 19.97
C THR A 207 9.36 66.18 21.25
N GLY A 208 10.66 66.49 21.16
CA GLY A 208 11.39 67.15 22.21
C GLY A 208 11.02 68.65 22.23
N SER A 209 9.93 69.02 22.84
CA SER A 209 9.60 70.41 23.11
C SER A 209 10.48 70.91 24.28
N ALA A 210 11.32 71.87 23.91
CA ALA A 210 12.03 72.68 24.91
C ALA A 210 11.01 73.52 25.74
N GLY A 211 11.22 73.54 27.06
CA GLY A 211 10.55 74.34 28.01
C GLY A 211 11.29 74.30 29.34
#